data_a567d29a1c67dc218f766c9d2a73dbf1
#
_entry.id   a567d29a1c67dc218f766c9d2a73dbf1
#
_cell.length_a   1.000
_cell.length_b   1.000
_cell.length_c   1.000
_cell.angle_alpha   90.00
_cell.angle_beta   90.00
_cell.angle_gamma   90.00
#
_symmetry.space_group_name_H-M   'P 1'
#
loop_
_entity.id
_entity.type
_entity.pdbx_description
1 polymer ?
#
loop_
_entity_poly.entity_id
_entity_poly.type
_entity_poly.pdbx_seq_one_letter_code
_entity_poly.pdbx_strand_id
1 'polypeptide(L)'
;SLTLQAQEESLKSIWVMNIENEINKAFILLKKNNIQSAKLDSEILMSSVLKKNRKFIILNSSQNLKKKSISTFRDLINKRSKGKPIAYLTGKKEFWKNEFNVNEDVLVPRPDTELIVEQVLEFYKNKSKLSILDIGVGSGCILLSVILEKKNFQGVGIDINKKSLDMCKKNTLKLKLGDKVKFFKSDVDNFNYGKYDLIVSNPPYINSLKLKYLESDIIKFEPRIALDGGLDGMSEIRKVVDKSSELIKKNGKLFLEIGFDQKYKAKKILKDKGFYINKVVKDLAKNDRCIISTKI
;
A
#
# COMPACT_ATOMS: atom_id res chain seq x y z
N SER A 1 1.50 -4.36 58.72
CA SER A 1 1.67 -5.61 57.95
C SER A 1 0.87 -5.57 56.65
N LEU A 2 -0.34 -5.02 56.57
CA LEU A 2 -1.15 -4.89 55.36
C LEU A 2 -0.52 -3.95 54.31
N THR A 3 0.20 -2.92 54.74
CA THR A 3 0.92 -2.00 53.86
C THR A 3 2.14 -2.60 53.16
N LEU A 4 2.85 -3.51 53.85
CA LEU A 4 4.00 -4.23 53.29
C LEU A 4 3.55 -5.29 52.26
N GLN A 5 2.45 -6.00 52.51
CA GLN A 5 1.88 -6.93 51.54
C GLN A 5 1.37 -6.23 50.29
N ALA A 6 0.68 -5.08 50.40
CA ALA A 6 0.24 -4.29 49.26
C ALA A 6 1.42 -3.70 48.47
N GLN A 7 2.51 -3.33 49.12
CA GLN A 7 3.75 -2.91 48.44
C GLN A 7 4.47 -4.07 47.76
N GLU A 8 4.52 -5.26 48.36
CA GLU A 8 5.09 -6.47 47.73
C GLU A 8 4.22 -6.95 46.55
N GLU A 9 2.91 -6.90 46.66
CA GLU A 9 2.00 -7.20 45.52
C GLU A 9 2.13 -6.17 44.41
N SER A 10 2.26 -4.89 44.73
CA SER A 10 2.55 -3.81 43.78
C SER A 10 3.92 -4.03 43.11
N LEU A 11 4.95 -4.39 43.85
CA LEU A 11 6.28 -4.70 43.31
C LEU A 11 6.29 -6.00 42.48
N LYS A 12 5.54 -7.03 42.86
CA LYS A 12 5.37 -8.27 42.08
C LYS A 12 4.61 -8.00 40.77
N SER A 13 3.63 -7.12 40.76
CA SER A 13 2.90 -6.73 39.54
C SER A 13 3.79 -6.05 38.49
N ILE A 14 4.84 -5.34 38.93
CA ILE A 14 5.81 -4.66 38.04
C ILE A 14 6.68 -5.67 37.25
N TRP A 15 6.82 -6.89 37.75
CA TRP A 15 7.66 -7.94 37.15
C TRP A 15 6.89 -8.99 36.35
N VAL A 16 5.57 -8.92 36.29
CA VAL A 16 4.77 -9.86 35.51
C VAL A 16 4.90 -9.50 34.03
N MET A 17 5.64 -10.30 33.28
CA MET A 17 5.88 -10.14 31.85
C MET A 17 4.75 -10.80 31.04
N ASN A 18 3.54 -10.29 31.15
CA ASN A 18 2.37 -10.75 30.42
C ASN A 18 2.03 -9.83 29.22
N ILE A 19 1.09 -10.26 28.40
CA ILE A 19 0.66 -9.54 27.19
C ILE A 19 0.20 -8.11 27.53
N GLU A 20 -0.65 -7.95 28.54
CA GLU A 20 -1.23 -6.66 28.92
C GLU A 20 -0.18 -5.65 29.37
N ASN A 21 0.72 -6.05 30.24
CA ASN A 21 1.75 -5.17 30.77
C ASN A 21 2.72 -4.72 29.67
N GLU A 22 3.12 -5.61 28.76
CA GLU A 22 4.00 -5.23 27.65
C GLU A 22 3.27 -4.32 26.64
N ILE A 23 1.99 -4.56 26.33
CA ILE A 23 1.19 -3.68 25.48
C ILE A 23 1.00 -2.30 26.11
N ASN A 24 0.76 -2.22 27.43
CA ASN A 24 0.59 -0.93 28.12
C ASN A 24 1.89 -0.12 28.13
N LYS A 25 3.05 -0.76 28.35
CA LYS A 25 4.37 -0.10 28.23
C LYS A 25 4.59 0.42 26.80
N ALA A 26 4.27 -0.42 25.81
CA ALA A 26 4.38 -0.05 24.39
C ALA A 26 3.46 1.14 24.04
N PHE A 27 2.20 1.10 24.48
CA PHE A 27 1.25 2.19 24.29
C PHE A 27 1.78 3.51 24.83
N ILE A 28 2.30 3.51 26.06
CA ILE A 28 2.86 4.73 26.68
C ILE A 28 4.03 5.27 25.85
N LEU A 29 4.96 4.39 25.43
CA LEU A 29 6.11 4.78 24.63
C LEU A 29 5.69 5.35 23.27
N LEU A 30 4.79 4.68 22.56
CA LEU A 30 4.32 5.13 21.24
C LEU A 30 3.54 6.45 21.35
N LYS A 31 2.69 6.60 22.37
CA LYS A 31 1.95 7.84 22.61
C LYS A 31 2.89 9.03 22.91
N LYS A 32 3.94 8.80 23.70
CA LYS A 32 4.99 9.80 23.98
C LYS A 32 5.71 10.25 22.70
N ASN A 33 5.80 9.39 21.70
CA ASN A 33 6.39 9.70 20.39
C ASN A 33 5.35 10.12 19.34
N ASN A 34 4.19 10.63 19.77
CA ASN A 34 3.12 11.18 18.93
C ASN A 34 2.50 10.19 17.92
N ILE A 35 2.59 8.89 18.18
CA ILE A 35 1.92 7.87 17.35
C ILE A 35 0.43 7.85 17.72
N GLN A 36 -0.43 8.32 16.83
CA GLN A 36 -1.88 8.42 17.07
C GLN A 36 -2.54 7.05 17.27
N SER A 37 -2.09 6.04 16.52
CA SER A 37 -2.58 4.66 16.58
C SER A 37 -1.90 3.81 17.67
N ALA A 38 -1.26 4.41 18.69
CA ALA A 38 -0.39 3.75 19.65
C ALA A 38 -0.95 2.44 20.26
N LYS A 39 -2.23 2.42 20.66
CA LYS A 39 -2.87 1.21 21.20
C LYS A 39 -3.03 0.12 20.16
N LEU A 40 -3.57 0.48 19.01
CA LEU A 40 -3.78 -0.46 17.90
C LEU A 40 -2.45 -1.02 17.39
N ASP A 41 -1.45 -0.18 17.22
CA ASP A 41 -0.12 -0.58 16.75
C ASP A 41 0.54 -1.55 17.72
N SER A 42 0.42 -1.31 19.03
CA SER A 42 0.94 -2.22 20.07
C SER A 42 0.27 -3.59 20.00
N GLU A 43 -1.04 -3.65 19.83
CA GLU A 43 -1.79 -4.90 19.69
C GLU A 43 -1.45 -5.65 18.40
N ILE A 44 -1.30 -4.95 17.28
CA ILE A 44 -0.91 -5.54 15.99
C ILE A 44 0.50 -6.13 16.06
N LEU A 45 1.45 -5.41 16.65
CA LEU A 45 2.82 -5.90 16.79
C LEU A 45 2.92 -7.11 17.74
N MET A 46 2.16 -7.10 18.82
CA MET A 46 2.07 -8.27 19.70
C MET A 46 1.45 -9.47 18.98
N SER A 47 0.40 -9.25 18.20
CA SER A 47 -0.22 -10.28 17.34
C SER A 47 0.78 -10.90 16.37
N SER A 48 1.59 -10.07 15.75
CA SER A 48 2.63 -10.49 14.81
C SER A 48 3.70 -11.35 15.49
N VAL A 49 4.17 -10.93 16.67
CA VAL A 49 5.19 -11.65 17.44
C VAL A 49 4.70 -13.02 17.91
N LEU A 50 3.47 -13.08 18.40
CA LEU A 50 2.88 -14.33 18.91
C LEU A 50 2.28 -15.20 17.80
N LYS A 51 2.19 -14.68 16.54
CA LYS A 51 1.51 -15.34 15.42
C LYS A 51 0.06 -15.73 15.77
N LYS A 52 -0.61 -14.84 16.47
CA LYS A 52 -2.01 -14.96 16.89
C LYS A 52 -2.79 -13.75 16.37
N ASN A 53 -4.11 -13.89 16.19
CA ASN A 53 -4.95 -12.77 15.83
C ASN A 53 -5.14 -11.80 17.01
N ARG A 54 -5.58 -10.58 16.73
CA ARG A 54 -5.79 -9.54 17.74
C ARG A 54 -6.84 -9.93 18.77
N LYS A 55 -7.89 -10.70 18.39
CA LYS A 55 -8.89 -11.22 19.34
C LYS A 55 -8.23 -12.09 20.41
N PHE A 56 -7.29 -12.95 20.00
CA PHE A 56 -6.53 -13.77 20.97
C PHE A 56 -5.75 -12.89 21.96
N ILE A 57 -5.08 -11.84 21.47
CA ILE A 57 -4.29 -10.92 22.31
C ILE A 57 -5.15 -10.28 23.38
N ILE A 58 -6.35 -9.84 23.03
CA ILE A 58 -7.28 -9.18 23.94
C ILE A 58 -7.84 -10.16 24.97
N LEU A 59 -8.24 -11.37 24.54
CA LEU A 59 -8.85 -12.37 25.42
C LEU A 59 -7.85 -13.07 26.34
N ASN A 60 -6.56 -13.05 26.02
CA ASN A 60 -5.51 -13.72 26.79
C ASN A 60 -4.49 -12.71 27.36
N SER A 61 -4.96 -11.53 27.76
CA SER A 61 -4.12 -10.41 28.19
C SER A 61 -3.22 -10.76 29.40
N SER A 62 -3.66 -11.64 30.27
CA SER A 62 -2.90 -12.11 31.44
C SER A 62 -1.87 -13.21 31.13
N GLN A 63 -1.81 -13.70 29.88
CA GLN A 63 -0.87 -14.76 29.51
C GLN A 63 0.59 -14.29 29.62
N ASN A 64 1.42 -15.04 30.31
CA ASN A 64 2.85 -14.79 30.44
C ASN A 64 3.57 -14.98 29.09
N LEU A 65 4.53 -14.11 28.82
CA LEU A 65 5.32 -14.10 27.61
C LEU A 65 6.70 -14.75 27.80
N LYS A 66 7.16 -15.44 26.76
CA LYS A 66 8.55 -15.95 26.72
C LYS A 66 9.52 -14.78 26.53
N LYS A 67 10.70 -14.85 27.16
CA LYS A 67 11.75 -13.81 27.05
C LYS A 67 12.05 -13.40 25.59
N LYS A 68 12.14 -14.37 24.66
CA LYS A 68 12.36 -14.14 23.24
C LYS A 68 11.24 -13.30 22.61
N SER A 69 9.98 -13.60 22.93
CA SER A 69 8.82 -12.83 22.42
C SER A 69 8.85 -11.39 22.92
N ILE A 70 9.19 -11.19 24.20
CA ILE A 70 9.30 -9.85 24.80
C ILE A 70 10.40 -9.05 24.09
N SER A 71 11.58 -9.63 23.90
CA SER A 71 12.70 -8.97 23.24
C SER A 71 12.33 -8.56 21.81
N THR A 72 11.74 -9.48 21.04
CA THR A 72 11.29 -9.20 19.67
C THR A 72 10.21 -8.11 19.64
N PHE A 73 9.25 -8.17 20.54
CA PHE A 73 8.18 -7.17 20.63
C PHE A 73 8.75 -5.77 20.94
N ARG A 74 9.62 -5.67 21.93
CA ARG A 74 10.24 -4.39 22.33
C ARG A 74 11.10 -3.79 21.22
N ASP A 75 11.81 -4.62 20.42
CA ASP A 75 12.54 -4.16 19.25
C ASP A 75 11.60 -3.56 18.19
N LEU A 76 10.49 -4.24 17.89
CA LEU A 76 9.48 -3.73 16.96
C LEU A 76 8.85 -2.41 17.47
N ILE A 77 8.52 -2.33 18.74
CA ILE A 77 7.98 -1.10 19.37
C ILE A 77 8.99 0.05 19.29
N ASN A 78 10.27 -0.23 19.54
CA ASN A 78 11.32 0.79 19.40
C ASN A 78 11.46 1.29 17.95
N LYS A 79 11.36 0.40 16.97
CA LYS A 79 11.33 0.79 15.55
C LYS A 79 10.08 1.61 15.22
N ARG A 80 8.91 1.22 15.75
CA ARG A 80 7.66 1.95 15.56
C ARG A 80 7.70 3.34 16.21
N SER A 81 8.27 3.46 17.39
CA SER A 81 8.41 4.76 18.08
C SER A 81 9.27 5.77 17.31
N LYS A 82 10.13 5.28 16.41
CA LYS A 82 10.92 6.09 15.48
C LYS A 82 10.20 6.39 14.17
N GLY A 83 8.92 5.99 14.04
CA GLY A 83 8.06 6.25 12.91
C GLY A 83 7.98 5.13 11.87
N LYS A 84 8.70 4.00 12.03
CA LYS A 84 8.64 2.94 11.01
C LYS A 84 7.21 2.42 10.81
N PRO A 85 6.68 2.41 9.56
CA PRO A 85 5.31 1.96 9.28
C PRO A 85 5.02 0.56 9.78
N ILE A 86 3.84 0.36 10.37
CA ILE A 86 3.36 -0.96 10.83
C ILE A 86 3.44 -2.01 9.74
N ALA A 87 3.07 -1.65 8.51
CA ALA A 87 3.12 -2.55 7.37
C ALA A 87 4.53 -3.11 7.13
N TYR A 88 5.57 -2.30 7.28
CA TYR A 88 6.95 -2.76 7.13
C TYR A 88 7.46 -3.57 8.32
N LEU A 89 6.95 -3.28 9.52
CA LEU A 89 7.30 -4.05 10.73
C LEU A 89 6.68 -5.44 10.73
N THR A 90 5.45 -5.56 10.22
CA THR A 90 4.75 -6.83 10.10
C THR A 90 5.06 -7.55 8.78
N GLY A 91 5.61 -6.84 7.79
CA GLY A 91 5.86 -7.34 6.44
C GLY A 91 4.61 -7.51 5.59
N LYS A 92 3.47 -6.93 6.01
CA LYS A 92 2.15 -7.20 5.43
C LYS A 92 1.28 -5.96 5.40
N LYS A 93 0.40 -5.89 4.37
CA LYS A 93 -0.65 -4.88 4.25
C LYS A 93 -1.89 -5.50 3.63
N GLU A 94 -3.03 -5.31 4.25
CA GLU A 94 -4.31 -5.61 3.64
C GLU A 94 -4.63 -4.58 2.55
N PHE A 95 -5.11 -5.06 1.42
CA PHE A 95 -5.58 -4.25 0.31
C PHE A 95 -6.66 -5.03 -0.44
N TRP A 96 -7.79 -4.37 -0.71
CA TRP A 96 -8.97 -5.02 -1.25
C TRP A 96 -9.39 -6.18 -0.35
N LYS A 97 -9.45 -7.37 -0.84
CA LYS A 97 -9.85 -8.58 -0.09
C LYS A 97 -8.65 -9.48 0.29
N ASN A 98 -7.43 -9.00 0.12
CA ASN A 98 -6.24 -9.83 0.22
C ASN A 98 -5.14 -9.17 1.05
N GLU A 99 -4.24 -10.00 1.57
CA GLU A 99 -3.04 -9.58 2.27
C GLU A 99 -1.82 -9.66 1.36
N PHE A 100 -1.17 -8.52 1.15
CA PHE A 100 0.05 -8.38 0.35
C PHE A 100 1.28 -8.31 1.23
N ASN A 101 2.37 -8.96 0.82
CA ASN A 101 3.67 -8.74 1.42
C ASN A 101 4.21 -7.38 0.98
N VAL A 102 4.82 -6.66 1.91
CA VAL A 102 5.41 -5.34 1.68
C VAL A 102 6.71 -5.20 2.48
N ASN A 103 7.60 -4.36 1.99
CA ASN A 103 8.81 -3.92 2.67
C ASN A 103 9.17 -2.50 2.20
N GLU A 104 10.29 -1.98 2.64
CA GLU A 104 10.77 -0.62 2.31
C GLU A 104 11.06 -0.38 0.81
N ASP A 105 11.04 -1.42 -0.02
CA ASP A 105 11.26 -1.32 -1.46
C ASP A 105 9.98 -1.00 -2.26
N VAL A 106 8.80 -1.06 -1.62
CA VAL A 106 7.50 -0.79 -2.25
C VAL A 106 6.68 0.21 -1.46
N LEU A 107 5.90 1.03 -2.15
CA LEU A 107 4.91 1.89 -1.51
C LEU A 107 3.94 1.01 -0.70
N VAL A 108 3.62 1.44 0.52
CA VAL A 108 2.55 0.79 1.30
C VAL A 108 1.23 0.99 0.58
N PRO A 109 0.49 -0.07 0.19
CA PRO A 109 -0.81 0.06 -0.47
C PRO A 109 -1.76 0.96 0.32
N ARG A 110 -2.37 1.95 -0.36
CA ARG A 110 -3.27 2.92 0.25
C ARG A 110 -4.73 2.52 0.05
N PRO A 111 -5.61 2.74 1.04
CA PRO A 111 -7.04 2.47 0.88
C PRO A 111 -7.67 3.20 -0.31
N ASP A 112 -7.27 4.45 -0.57
CA ASP A 112 -7.79 5.25 -1.69
C ASP A 112 -7.51 4.61 -3.06
N THR A 113 -6.42 3.86 -3.18
CA THR A 113 -6.04 3.14 -4.42
C THR A 113 -7.00 1.98 -4.72
N GLU A 114 -7.75 1.48 -3.73
CA GLU A 114 -8.79 0.45 -3.95
C GLU A 114 -9.89 0.92 -4.90
N LEU A 115 -10.09 2.25 -5.02
CA LEU A 115 -11.00 2.83 -6.02
C LEU A 115 -10.68 2.39 -7.45
N ILE A 116 -9.40 2.22 -7.79
CA ILE A 116 -9.04 1.72 -9.13
C ILE A 116 -9.60 0.32 -9.34
N VAL A 117 -9.40 -0.57 -8.36
CA VAL A 117 -9.91 -1.96 -8.43
C VAL A 117 -11.43 -1.97 -8.55
N GLU A 118 -12.13 -1.24 -7.68
CA GLU A 118 -13.58 -1.12 -7.70
C GLU A 118 -14.10 -0.66 -9.06
N GLN A 119 -13.55 0.42 -9.59
CA GLN A 119 -14.00 0.98 -10.86
C GLN A 119 -13.67 0.07 -12.05
N VAL A 120 -12.53 -0.62 -12.05
CA VAL A 120 -12.20 -1.62 -13.07
C VAL A 120 -13.23 -2.75 -13.07
N LEU A 121 -13.57 -3.28 -11.89
CA LEU A 121 -14.55 -4.35 -11.76
C LEU A 121 -15.97 -3.91 -12.20
N GLU A 122 -16.35 -2.68 -11.90
CA GLU A 122 -17.63 -2.11 -12.33
C GLU A 122 -17.69 -1.95 -13.85
N PHE A 123 -16.69 -1.29 -14.47
CA PHE A 123 -16.67 -1.04 -15.93
C PHE A 123 -16.58 -2.32 -16.75
N TYR A 124 -15.92 -3.34 -16.23
CA TYR A 124 -15.68 -4.59 -16.93
C TYR A 124 -16.46 -5.77 -16.34
N LYS A 125 -17.57 -5.51 -15.60
CA LYS A 125 -18.37 -6.56 -14.96
C LYS A 125 -18.79 -7.67 -15.93
N ASN A 126 -19.16 -7.32 -17.16
CA ASN A 126 -19.63 -8.23 -18.19
C ASN A 126 -18.53 -8.73 -19.14
N LYS A 127 -17.27 -8.36 -18.93
CA LYS A 127 -16.15 -8.84 -19.74
C LYS A 127 -15.57 -10.12 -19.13
N SER A 128 -15.39 -11.12 -19.97
CA SER A 128 -14.79 -12.38 -19.57
C SER A 128 -13.29 -12.43 -19.71
N LYS A 129 -12.71 -11.65 -20.64
CA LYS A 129 -11.27 -11.68 -20.95
C LYS A 129 -10.77 -10.26 -21.26
N LEU A 130 -9.65 -9.88 -20.67
CA LEU A 130 -8.95 -8.62 -20.93
C LEU A 130 -7.44 -8.79 -20.76
N SER A 131 -6.68 -7.96 -21.51
CA SER A 131 -5.26 -7.73 -21.28
C SER A 131 -5.06 -6.44 -20.51
N ILE A 132 -4.33 -6.51 -19.38
CA ILE A 132 -4.11 -5.38 -18.46
C ILE A 132 -2.63 -5.05 -18.42
N LEU A 133 -2.29 -3.75 -18.44
CA LEU A 133 -0.97 -3.25 -18.07
C LEU A 133 -1.10 -2.43 -16.78
N ASP A 134 -0.26 -2.74 -15.80
CA ASP A 134 -0.06 -1.94 -14.58
C ASP A 134 1.29 -1.24 -14.65
N ILE A 135 1.27 0.09 -14.77
CA ILE A 135 2.47 0.92 -14.87
C ILE A 135 2.83 1.42 -13.47
N GLY A 136 4.03 1.02 -12.99
CA GLY A 136 4.44 1.23 -11.61
C GLY A 136 3.79 0.21 -10.67
N VAL A 137 3.92 -1.09 -11.01
CA VAL A 137 3.17 -2.17 -10.35
C VAL A 137 3.44 -2.31 -8.85
N GLY A 138 4.59 -1.86 -8.35
CA GLY A 138 4.93 -1.87 -6.93
C GLY A 138 4.79 -3.26 -6.28
N SER A 139 3.96 -3.37 -5.26
CA SER A 139 3.63 -4.65 -4.60
C SER A 139 2.72 -5.57 -5.41
N GLY A 140 2.16 -5.08 -6.51
CA GLY A 140 1.16 -5.78 -7.34
C GLY A 140 -0.28 -5.64 -6.83
N CYS A 141 -0.53 -4.79 -5.84
CA CYS A 141 -1.83 -4.74 -5.17
C CYS A 141 -3.00 -4.43 -6.11
N ILE A 142 -2.85 -3.53 -7.10
CA ILE A 142 -3.90 -3.24 -8.07
C ILE A 142 -4.09 -4.41 -9.03
N LEU A 143 -3.03 -4.76 -9.77
CA LEU A 143 -3.07 -5.78 -10.82
C LEU A 143 -3.56 -7.13 -10.31
N LEU A 144 -2.96 -7.62 -9.23
CA LEU A 144 -3.27 -8.94 -8.68
C LEU A 144 -4.69 -8.99 -8.07
N SER A 145 -5.17 -7.91 -7.45
CA SER A 145 -6.55 -7.84 -6.96
C SER A 145 -7.57 -7.92 -8.09
N VAL A 146 -7.34 -7.22 -9.21
CA VAL A 146 -8.22 -7.30 -10.38
C VAL A 146 -8.23 -8.71 -10.97
N ILE A 147 -7.08 -9.36 -11.11
CA ILE A 147 -6.97 -10.71 -11.69
C ILE A 147 -7.59 -11.77 -10.78
N LEU A 148 -7.52 -11.62 -9.46
CA LEU A 148 -8.20 -12.52 -8.52
C LEU A 148 -9.71 -12.50 -8.68
N GLU A 149 -10.30 -11.33 -8.89
CA GLU A 149 -11.74 -11.15 -9.11
C GLU A 149 -12.17 -11.58 -10.54
N LYS A 150 -11.26 -11.46 -11.52
CA LYS A 150 -11.50 -11.73 -12.95
C LYS A 150 -10.50 -12.77 -13.46
N LYS A 151 -10.72 -14.04 -13.14
CA LYS A 151 -9.78 -15.15 -13.35
C LYS A 151 -9.27 -15.35 -14.79
N ASN A 152 -9.99 -14.87 -15.79
CA ASN A 152 -9.60 -14.98 -17.21
C ASN A 152 -8.89 -13.73 -17.75
N PHE A 153 -8.66 -12.73 -16.90
CA PHE A 153 -7.83 -11.58 -17.27
C PHE A 153 -6.35 -11.98 -17.20
N GLN A 154 -5.56 -11.37 -18.05
CA GLN A 154 -4.11 -11.53 -18.07
C GLN A 154 -3.45 -10.18 -17.85
N GLY A 155 -2.39 -10.15 -17.09
CA GLY A 155 -1.72 -8.94 -16.68
C GLY A 155 -0.26 -8.88 -17.06
N VAL A 156 0.18 -7.64 -17.32
CA VAL A 156 1.58 -7.28 -17.38
C VAL A 156 1.80 -6.17 -16.34
N GLY A 157 2.83 -6.30 -15.52
CA GLY A 157 3.28 -5.27 -14.59
C GLY A 157 4.66 -4.77 -14.95
N ILE A 158 4.86 -3.46 -14.94
CA ILE A 158 6.19 -2.87 -15.09
C ILE A 158 6.55 -2.03 -13.88
N ASP A 159 7.83 -2.03 -13.55
CA ASP A 159 8.40 -1.16 -12.52
C ASP A 159 9.88 -0.91 -12.85
N ILE A 160 10.35 0.29 -12.56
CA ILE A 160 11.75 0.65 -12.72
C ILE A 160 12.64 0.00 -11.63
N ASN A 161 12.05 -0.27 -10.48
CA ASN A 161 12.74 -0.87 -9.33
C ASN A 161 12.62 -2.40 -9.37
N LYS A 162 13.75 -3.09 -9.56
CA LYS A 162 13.81 -4.55 -9.53
C LYS A 162 13.29 -5.14 -8.21
N LYS A 163 13.57 -4.51 -7.09
CA LYS A 163 13.14 -5.00 -5.76
C LYS A 163 11.63 -4.94 -5.60
N SER A 164 10.97 -3.92 -6.18
CA SER A 164 9.51 -3.85 -6.25
C SER A 164 8.95 -5.04 -7.04
N LEU A 165 9.54 -5.36 -8.20
CA LEU A 165 9.14 -6.53 -8.99
C LEU A 165 9.36 -7.85 -8.25
N ASP A 166 10.45 -7.97 -7.49
CA ASP A 166 10.70 -9.17 -6.69
C ASP A 166 9.64 -9.33 -5.58
N MET A 167 9.19 -8.23 -4.96
CA MET A 167 8.07 -8.23 -4.02
C MET A 167 6.76 -8.60 -4.72
N CYS A 168 6.47 -8.01 -5.88
CA CYS A 168 5.30 -8.34 -6.68
C CYS A 168 5.25 -9.83 -7.06
N LYS A 169 6.38 -10.41 -7.48
CA LYS A 169 6.50 -11.85 -7.77
C LYS A 169 6.21 -12.71 -6.53
N LYS A 170 6.70 -12.33 -5.35
CA LYS A 170 6.37 -13.02 -4.08
C LYS A 170 4.86 -13.01 -3.82
N ASN A 171 4.20 -11.86 -4.03
CA ASN A 171 2.76 -11.75 -3.88
C ASN A 171 2.01 -12.58 -4.92
N THR A 172 2.49 -12.60 -6.16
CA THR A 172 1.93 -13.42 -7.24
C THR A 172 1.96 -14.91 -6.91
N LEU A 173 3.08 -15.40 -6.38
CA LEU A 173 3.21 -16.81 -5.95
C LEU A 173 2.30 -17.10 -4.75
N LYS A 174 2.27 -16.22 -3.74
CA LYS A 174 1.37 -16.33 -2.58
C LYS A 174 -0.10 -16.45 -2.99
N LEU A 175 -0.50 -15.68 -4.02
CA LEU A 175 -1.88 -15.63 -4.54
C LEU A 175 -2.15 -16.65 -5.65
N LYS A 176 -1.16 -17.48 -6.03
CA LYS A 176 -1.27 -18.54 -7.06
C LYS A 176 -1.69 -18.01 -8.44
N LEU A 177 -1.10 -16.87 -8.86
CA LEU A 177 -1.40 -16.20 -10.13
C LEU A 177 -0.25 -16.23 -11.14
N GLY A 178 0.75 -17.10 -10.95
CA GLY A 178 1.98 -17.10 -11.74
C GLY A 178 1.79 -17.30 -13.25
N ASP A 179 0.74 -17.98 -13.66
CA ASP A 179 0.37 -18.23 -15.06
C ASP A 179 -0.43 -17.07 -15.69
N LYS A 180 -0.88 -16.09 -14.90
CA LYS A 180 -1.75 -14.99 -15.32
C LYS A 180 -1.01 -13.68 -15.54
N VAL A 181 0.22 -13.55 -15.03
CA VAL A 181 0.94 -12.28 -15.00
C VAL A 181 2.38 -12.40 -15.46
N LYS A 182 2.84 -11.36 -16.15
CA LYS A 182 4.25 -11.20 -16.55
C LYS A 182 4.77 -9.89 -16.00
N PHE A 183 6.06 -9.85 -15.64
CA PHE A 183 6.68 -8.66 -15.08
C PHE A 183 7.94 -8.28 -15.84
N PHE A 184 8.09 -6.98 -16.12
CA PHE A 184 9.26 -6.45 -16.81
C PHE A 184 9.86 -5.30 -15.98
N LYS A 185 11.19 -5.33 -15.78
CA LYS A 185 11.93 -4.20 -15.29
C LYS A 185 12.08 -3.20 -16.42
N SER A 186 11.38 -2.08 -16.34
CA SER A 186 11.45 -1.04 -17.37
C SER A 186 11.08 0.31 -16.78
N ASP A 187 11.75 1.34 -17.26
CA ASP A 187 11.20 2.70 -17.23
C ASP A 187 9.98 2.75 -18.15
N VAL A 188 9.01 3.59 -17.80
CA VAL A 188 7.77 3.72 -18.57
C VAL A 188 8.03 4.18 -20.01
N ASP A 189 8.97 5.10 -20.21
CA ASP A 189 9.28 5.67 -21.54
C ASP A 189 9.88 4.61 -22.51
N ASN A 190 10.57 3.61 -21.97
CA ASN A 190 11.26 2.58 -22.75
C ASN A 190 10.44 1.29 -22.93
N PHE A 191 9.26 1.19 -22.35
CA PHE A 191 8.44 0.00 -22.42
C PHE A 191 7.59 -0.04 -23.69
N ASN A 192 7.79 -1.07 -24.55
CA ASN A 192 7.13 -1.19 -25.87
C ASN A 192 6.54 -2.59 -26.14
N TYR A 193 6.23 -3.35 -25.09
CA TYR A 193 5.70 -4.70 -25.23
C TYR A 193 4.16 -4.72 -25.16
N GLY A 194 3.53 -5.27 -26.18
CA GLY A 194 2.09 -5.58 -26.19
C GLY A 194 1.16 -4.41 -26.51
N LYS A 195 -0.12 -4.72 -26.54
CA LYS A 195 -1.25 -3.78 -26.61
C LYS A 195 -2.32 -4.23 -25.63
N TYR A 196 -2.94 -3.28 -24.93
CA TYR A 196 -3.76 -3.56 -23.77
C TYR A 196 -5.19 -3.04 -23.91
N ASP A 197 -6.15 -3.77 -23.38
CA ASP A 197 -7.55 -3.35 -23.29
C ASP A 197 -7.74 -2.36 -22.13
N LEU A 198 -6.92 -2.51 -21.11
CA LEU A 198 -6.94 -1.73 -19.88
C LEU A 198 -5.52 -1.40 -19.44
N ILE A 199 -5.29 -0.14 -19.12
CA ILE A 199 -4.07 0.30 -18.41
C ILE A 199 -4.49 0.89 -17.07
N VAL A 200 -3.79 0.53 -16.01
CA VAL A 200 -3.95 1.09 -14.67
C VAL A 200 -2.62 1.67 -14.20
N SER A 201 -2.66 2.74 -13.43
CA SER A 201 -1.46 3.29 -12.79
C SER A 201 -1.80 4.13 -11.57
N ASN A 202 -1.01 3.97 -10.54
CA ASN A 202 -0.88 4.90 -9.42
C ASN A 202 0.55 5.47 -9.46
N PRO A 203 0.83 6.47 -10.31
CA PRO A 203 2.16 7.02 -10.46
C PRO A 203 2.52 7.93 -9.29
N PRO A 204 3.79 8.19 -9.02
CA PRO A 204 4.22 9.24 -8.11
C PRO A 204 3.66 10.59 -8.56
N TYR A 205 2.97 11.30 -7.66
CA TYR A 205 2.29 12.54 -7.99
C TYR A 205 2.56 13.69 -7.00
N ILE A 206 3.42 13.49 -6.02
CA ILE A 206 3.73 14.53 -5.03
C ILE A 206 4.79 15.47 -5.62
N ASN A 207 4.50 16.77 -5.56
CA ASN A 207 5.47 17.79 -5.96
C ASN A 207 6.75 17.67 -5.13
N SER A 208 7.92 17.64 -5.78
CA SER A 208 9.23 17.45 -5.14
C SER A 208 9.50 18.45 -4.01
N LEU A 209 9.02 19.70 -4.13
CA LEU A 209 9.18 20.73 -3.10
C LEU A 209 8.26 20.50 -1.90
N LYS A 210 7.14 19.80 -2.10
CA LYS A 210 6.17 19.45 -1.05
C LYS A 210 6.55 18.18 -0.29
N LEU A 211 7.47 17.35 -0.79
CA LEU A 211 7.88 16.11 -0.13
C LEU A 211 8.33 16.34 1.31
N LYS A 212 9.04 17.42 1.58
CA LYS A 212 9.52 17.78 2.95
C LYS A 212 8.41 18.07 3.96
N TYR A 213 7.18 18.29 3.50
CA TYR A 213 6.01 18.55 4.36
C TYR A 213 5.14 17.32 4.60
N LEU A 214 5.49 16.17 4.00
CA LEU A 214 4.85 14.91 4.32
C LEU A 214 5.13 14.50 5.76
N GLU A 215 4.32 13.59 6.28
CA GLU A 215 4.59 12.97 7.58
C GLU A 215 6.00 12.37 7.58
N SER A 216 6.71 12.55 8.70
CA SER A 216 8.09 12.11 8.85
C SER A 216 8.29 10.63 8.56
N ASP A 217 7.28 9.83 8.84
CA ASP A 217 7.25 8.39 8.62
C ASP A 217 7.32 8.03 7.13
N ILE A 218 6.56 8.77 6.31
CA ILE A 218 6.52 8.59 4.86
C ILE A 218 7.87 8.95 4.26
N ILE A 219 8.39 10.15 4.59
CA ILE A 219 9.65 10.65 4.04
C ILE A 219 10.83 9.74 4.38
N LYS A 220 10.83 9.21 5.61
CA LYS A 220 11.97 8.48 6.17
C LYS A 220 12.03 7.02 5.72
N PHE A 221 10.87 6.39 5.51
CA PHE A 221 10.79 4.94 5.35
C PHE A 221 10.23 4.48 4.01
N GLU A 222 9.43 5.30 3.32
CA GLU A 222 8.88 4.90 2.03
C GLU A 222 9.81 5.29 0.87
N PRO A 223 9.86 4.50 -0.22
CA PRO A 223 10.79 4.77 -1.32
C PRO A 223 10.43 6.09 -2.01
N ARG A 224 11.35 7.04 -2.00
CA ARG A 224 11.15 8.36 -2.60
C ARG A 224 10.70 8.30 -4.06
N ILE A 225 11.22 7.34 -4.81
CA ILE A 225 10.85 7.13 -6.22
C ILE A 225 9.36 6.83 -6.41
N ALA A 226 8.69 6.28 -5.41
CA ALA A 226 7.26 6.00 -5.44
C ALA A 226 6.39 7.19 -5.01
N LEU A 227 6.99 8.30 -4.59
CA LEU A 227 6.31 9.49 -4.09
C LEU A 227 6.53 10.71 -4.98
N ASP A 228 7.75 10.88 -5.50
CA ASP A 228 8.22 12.10 -6.17
C ASP A 228 7.69 12.19 -7.61
N GLY A 229 6.70 13.04 -7.83
CA GLY A 229 6.10 13.33 -9.14
C GLY A 229 6.81 14.44 -9.92
N GLY A 230 7.99 14.90 -9.48
CA GLY A 230 8.74 15.98 -10.10
C GLY A 230 8.33 17.38 -9.61
N LEU A 231 8.89 18.41 -10.20
CA LEU A 231 8.76 19.80 -9.73
C LEU A 231 7.30 20.28 -9.62
N ASP A 232 6.43 19.86 -10.51
CA ASP A 232 5.00 20.22 -10.51
C ASP A 232 4.08 19.06 -10.10
N GLY A 233 4.65 17.92 -9.73
CA GLY A 233 3.93 16.70 -9.38
C GLY A 233 3.28 15.98 -10.56
N MET A 234 3.55 16.42 -11.80
CA MET A 234 2.89 15.91 -13.00
C MET A 234 3.84 15.13 -13.94
N SER A 235 5.15 15.07 -13.63
CA SER A 235 6.13 14.49 -14.55
C SER A 235 5.85 13.02 -14.86
N GLU A 236 5.59 12.21 -13.82
CA GLU A 236 5.30 10.79 -14.00
C GLU A 236 3.92 10.55 -14.60
N ILE A 237 2.94 11.40 -14.27
CA ILE A 237 1.60 11.37 -14.90
C ILE A 237 1.72 11.60 -16.41
N ARG A 238 2.55 12.56 -16.86
CA ARG A 238 2.76 12.79 -18.31
C ARG A 238 3.34 11.55 -18.98
N LYS A 239 4.40 10.96 -18.45
CA LYS A 239 5.00 9.74 -18.99
C LYS A 239 4.00 8.58 -19.08
N VAL A 240 3.23 8.37 -18.02
CA VAL A 240 2.20 7.33 -17.98
C VAL A 240 1.14 7.56 -19.06
N VAL A 241 0.64 8.78 -19.19
CA VAL A 241 -0.38 9.10 -20.21
C VAL A 241 0.19 8.99 -21.62
N ASP A 242 1.41 9.46 -21.86
CA ASP A 242 2.09 9.35 -23.15
C ASP A 242 2.24 7.88 -23.55
N LYS A 243 2.82 7.06 -22.68
CA LYS A 243 3.01 5.62 -22.93
C LYS A 243 1.68 4.89 -23.05
N SER A 244 0.70 5.24 -22.23
CA SER A 244 -0.64 4.66 -22.33
C SER A 244 -1.28 4.96 -23.70
N SER A 245 -1.08 6.16 -24.25
CA SER A 245 -1.62 6.52 -25.57
C SER A 245 -1.05 5.66 -26.70
N GLU A 246 0.19 5.17 -26.54
CA GLU A 246 0.86 4.28 -27.49
C GLU A 246 0.43 2.82 -27.35
N LEU A 247 0.27 2.33 -26.12
CA LEU A 247 0.10 0.91 -25.82
C LEU A 247 -1.35 0.46 -25.65
N ILE A 248 -2.26 1.40 -25.46
CA ILE A 248 -3.69 1.07 -25.30
C ILE A 248 -4.35 0.81 -26.65
N LYS A 249 -5.22 -0.19 -26.71
CA LYS A 249 -6.04 -0.46 -27.90
C LYS A 249 -7.07 0.64 -28.09
N LYS A 250 -7.57 0.82 -29.33
CA LYS A 250 -8.74 1.67 -29.59
C LYS A 250 -9.91 1.26 -28.69
N ASN A 251 -10.58 2.23 -28.10
CA ASN A 251 -11.63 2.04 -27.09
C ASN A 251 -11.16 1.41 -25.77
N GLY A 252 -9.86 1.14 -25.61
CA GLY A 252 -9.28 0.75 -24.33
C GLY A 252 -9.34 1.88 -23.29
N LYS A 253 -9.25 1.53 -22.02
CA LYS A 253 -9.39 2.49 -20.92
C LYS A 253 -8.13 2.61 -20.08
N LEU A 254 -7.84 3.86 -19.70
CA LEU A 254 -6.83 4.19 -18.70
C LEU A 254 -7.52 4.61 -17.41
N PHE A 255 -7.14 3.95 -16.31
CA PHE A 255 -7.50 4.28 -14.93
C PHE A 255 -6.27 4.85 -14.23
N LEU A 256 -6.31 6.11 -13.91
CA LEU A 256 -5.17 6.87 -13.41
C LEU A 256 -5.46 7.47 -12.05
N GLU A 257 -4.68 7.10 -11.02
CA GLU A 257 -4.72 7.79 -9.73
C GLU A 257 -4.01 9.15 -9.83
N ILE A 258 -4.55 10.14 -9.15
CA ILE A 258 -4.06 11.52 -9.13
C ILE A 258 -4.05 12.09 -7.71
N GLY A 259 -3.24 13.11 -7.48
CA GLY A 259 -3.35 13.96 -6.30
C GLY A 259 -4.64 14.79 -6.31
N PHE A 260 -5.13 15.15 -5.12
CA PHE A 260 -6.42 15.82 -4.93
C PHE A 260 -6.55 17.16 -5.68
N ASP A 261 -5.45 17.83 -5.99
CA ASP A 261 -5.40 19.14 -6.68
C ASP A 261 -5.00 19.04 -8.17
N GLN A 262 -4.87 17.82 -8.72
CA GLN A 262 -4.29 17.60 -10.05
C GLN A 262 -5.32 17.36 -11.16
N LYS A 263 -6.59 17.25 -10.84
CA LYS A 263 -7.67 16.90 -11.79
C LYS A 263 -7.64 17.69 -13.12
N TYR A 264 -7.55 19.00 -13.04
CA TYR A 264 -7.64 19.83 -14.26
C TYR A 264 -6.41 19.65 -15.15
N LYS A 265 -5.21 19.59 -14.56
CA LYS A 265 -3.96 19.36 -15.28
C LYS A 265 -3.94 17.97 -15.91
N ALA A 266 -4.30 16.94 -15.17
CA ALA A 266 -4.36 15.56 -15.67
C ALA A 266 -5.39 15.39 -16.79
N LYS A 267 -6.58 15.98 -16.67
CA LYS A 267 -7.59 15.98 -17.72
C LYS A 267 -7.10 16.65 -19.01
N LYS A 268 -6.35 17.75 -18.90
CA LYS A 268 -5.76 18.41 -20.07
C LYS A 268 -4.77 17.49 -20.77
N ILE A 269 -3.82 16.92 -20.04
CA ILE A 269 -2.82 15.98 -20.59
C ILE A 269 -3.49 14.80 -21.28
N LEU A 270 -4.51 14.20 -20.66
CA LEU A 270 -5.27 13.09 -21.25
C LEU A 270 -5.95 13.49 -22.57
N LYS A 271 -6.63 14.64 -22.60
CA LYS A 271 -7.31 15.13 -23.82
C LYS A 271 -6.30 15.40 -24.94
N ASP A 272 -5.16 16.02 -24.61
CA ASP A 272 -4.10 16.32 -25.59
C ASP A 272 -3.51 15.04 -26.21
N LYS A 273 -3.65 13.88 -25.54
CA LYS A 273 -3.22 12.55 -26.01
C LYS A 273 -4.36 11.69 -26.57
N GLY A 274 -5.50 12.29 -26.88
CA GLY A 274 -6.63 11.62 -27.52
C GLY A 274 -7.41 10.69 -26.61
N PHE A 275 -7.56 11.06 -25.33
CA PHE A 275 -8.43 10.37 -24.39
C PHE A 275 -9.71 11.16 -24.13
N TYR A 276 -10.83 10.49 -24.20
CA TYR A 276 -12.12 10.97 -23.71
C TYR A 276 -12.24 10.68 -22.20
N ILE A 277 -12.62 11.68 -21.42
CA ILE A 277 -12.78 11.53 -19.96
C ILE A 277 -14.16 10.96 -19.66
N ASN A 278 -14.24 9.73 -19.19
CA ASN A 278 -15.48 9.08 -18.81
C ASN A 278 -15.99 9.53 -17.44
N LYS A 279 -15.10 9.54 -16.44
CA LYS A 279 -15.47 9.78 -15.04
C LYS A 279 -14.27 10.29 -14.24
N VAL A 280 -14.53 11.12 -13.25
CA VAL A 280 -13.57 11.39 -12.16
C VAL A 280 -14.20 10.88 -10.88
N VAL A 281 -13.51 10.00 -10.17
CA VAL A 281 -13.99 9.35 -8.95
C VAL A 281 -13.32 10.00 -7.74
N LYS A 282 -14.12 10.21 -6.71
CA LYS A 282 -13.66 10.78 -5.44
C LYS A 282 -13.42 9.68 -4.41
N ASP A 283 -12.44 9.91 -3.54
CA ASP A 283 -12.21 9.10 -2.35
C ASP A 283 -13.26 9.38 -1.25
N LEU A 284 -13.18 8.64 -0.15
CA LEU A 284 -14.10 8.81 0.98
C LEU A 284 -14.03 10.20 1.63
N ALA A 285 -12.88 10.87 1.51
CA ALA A 285 -12.69 12.25 1.96
C ALA A 285 -13.20 13.29 0.93
N LYS A 286 -13.87 12.84 -0.16
CA LYS A 286 -14.42 13.65 -1.27
C LYS A 286 -13.36 14.36 -2.12
N ASN A 287 -12.11 13.93 -2.08
CA ASN A 287 -11.06 14.41 -2.96
C ASN A 287 -11.12 13.69 -4.32
N ASP A 288 -10.87 14.42 -5.41
CA ASP A 288 -10.71 13.80 -6.73
C ASP A 288 -9.49 12.85 -6.68
N ARG A 289 -9.68 11.56 -7.02
CA ARG A 289 -8.66 10.54 -6.80
C ARG A 289 -8.35 9.68 -8.02
N CYS A 290 -9.33 9.32 -8.81
CA CYS A 290 -9.12 8.48 -9.98
C CYS A 290 -9.79 9.08 -11.22
N ILE A 291 -9.05 9.19 -12.31
CA ILE A 291 -9.61 9.57 -13.63
C ILE A 291 -9.72 8.32 -14.49
N ILE A 292 -10.91 8.09 -15.02
CA ILE A 292 -11.19 7.03 -15.98
C ILE A 292 -11.37 7.66 -17.35
N SER A 293 -10.62 7.19 -18.33
CA SER A 293 -10.62 7.73 -19.68
C SER A 293 -10.56 6.62 -20.73
N THR A 294 -11.07 6.91 -21.93
CA THR A 294 -11.12 5.98 -23.06
C THR A 294 -10.30 6.52 -24.21
N LYS A 295 -9.45 5.70 -24.82
CA LYS A 295 -8.72 6.07 -26.05
C LYS A 295 -9.70 6.15 -27.24
N ILE A 296 -9.74 7.32 -27.87
CA ILE A 296 -10.56 7.56 -29.07
C ILE A 296 -9.79 7.22 -30.34
#